data_10d2afae3c21e85ade99a890a7d5f3cb
#
_entry.id   10d2afae3c21e85ade99a890a7d5f3cb
#
_cell.length_a   1.000
_cell.length_b   1.000
_cell.length_c   1.000
_cell.angle_alpha   90.00
_cell.angle_beta   90.00
_cell.angle_gamma   90.00
#
_symmetry.space_group_name_H-M   'P 1'
#
loop_
_entity.id
_entity.type
_entity.pdbx_description
1 polymer ?
#
loop_
_entity_poly.entity_id
_entity_poly.type
_entity_poly.pdbx_seq_one_letter_code
_entity_poly.pdbx_strand_id
1 'polypeptide(L)'
;MTRSKKNFRALSIDTSLGSPGIAVIDVISGKPKLIDVSHVKTKSTEPIALRTKTIEAWAHLFIRKYAPFDLIVREGFASKIPHTNYTVFSAWNAVDRALNDFGLKVGDSIGQASVKKKLLGKGRAEKEEVEAGVRRYVEWGEFKTSDESDACAIGLAYLLDKGVIKE
;
A
#
# COMPACT_ATOMS: atom_id res chain seq x y z
N MET A 1 33.56 -8.09 -6.63
CA MET A 1 32.81 -8.17 -5.36
C MET A 1 31.32 -8.09 -5.69
N THR A 2 30.64 -9.19 -5.64
CA THR A 2 29.20 -9.26 -5.75
C THR A 2 28.59 -8.60 -4.50
N ARG A 3 27.96 -7.43 -4.65
CA ARG A 3 27.12 -6.86 -3.58
C ARG A 3 26.09 -7.94 -3.21
N SER A 4 26.20 -8.49 -2.01
CA SER A 4 25.15 -9.30 -1.41
C SER A 4 23.84 -8.52 -1.57
N LYS A 5 22.88 -9.06 -2.34
CA LYS A 5 21.56 -8.44 -2.47
C LYS A 5 20.91 -8.51 -1.10
N LYS A 6 20.93 -7.38 -0.40
CA LYS A 6 20.30 -7.24 0.91
C LYS A 6 18.82 -7.58 0.78
N ASN A 7 18.30 -8.42 1.66
CA ASN A 7 16.87 -8.61 1.79
C ASN A 7 16.24 -7.26 2.15
N PHE A 8 15.12 -6.95 1.55
CA PHE A 8 14.49 -5.64 1.62
C PHE A 8 13.01 -5.83 1.93
N ARG A 9 12.47 -5.11 2.90
CA ARG A 9 11.05 -5.17 3.28
C ARG A 9 10.37 -3.84 3.01
N ALA A 10 9.31 -3.91 2.21
CA ALA A 10 8.46 -2.77 1.89
C ALA A 10 7.07 -2.92 2.54
N LEU A 11 6.56 -1.80 3.07
CA LEU A 11 5.17 -1.62 3.44
C LEU A 11 4.51 -0.72 2.40
N SER A 12 3.41 -1.13 1.82
CA SER A 12 2.64 -0.32 0.87
C SER A 12 1.20 -0.14 1.33
N ILE A 13 0.66 1.04 1.10
CA ILE A 13 -0.62 1.48 1.67
C ILE A 13 -1.48 2.11 0.58
N ASP A 14 -2.65 1.55 0.39
CA ASP A 14 -3.75 2.16 -0.36
C ASP A 14 -4.69 2.83 0.64
N THR A 15 -4.69 4.16 0.69
CA THR A 15 -5.34 4.88 1.77
C THR A 15 -6.65 5.50 1.31
N SER A 16 -7.75 5.03 1.89
CA SER A 16 -9.07 5.64 1.79
C SER A 16 -9.73 5.68 3.17
N LEU A 17 -10.74 6.52 3.33
CA LEU A 17 -11.49 6.57 4.59
C LEU A 17 -12.46 5.39 4.74
N GLY A 18 -12.97 4.86 3.63
CA GLY A 18 -13.95 3.77 3.62
C GLY A 18 -13.36 2.38 3.76
N SER A 19 -12.28 2.11 3.04
CA SER A 19 -11.68 0.77 2.95
C SER A 19 -10.20 0.87 2.57
N PRO A 20 -9.32 1.27 3.49
CA PRO A 20 -7.89 1.25 3.24
C PRO A 20 -7.35 -0.18 3.19
N GLY A 21 -6.32 -0.37 2.37
CA GLY A 21 -5.56 -1.61 2.27
C GLY A 21 -4.09 -1.43 2.63
N ILE A 22 -3.45 -2.49 3.06
CA ILE A 22 -2.03 -2.52 3.44
C ILE A 22 -1.40 -3.84 2.99
N ALA A 23 -0.15 -3.80 2.53
CA ALA A 23 0.59 -4.98 2.13
C ALA A 23 2.04 -4.93 2.60
N VAL A 24 2.61 -6.09 2.93
CA VAL A 24 4.04 -6.27 3.20
C VAL A 24 4.65 -7.12 2.11
N ILE A 25 5.68 -6.60 1.46
CA ILE A 25 6.41 -7.28 0.39
C ILE A 25 7.87 -7.37 0.79
N ASP A 26 8.38 -8.58 0.87
CA ASP A 26 9.81 -8.83 0.99
C ASP A 26 10.43 -9.02 -0.40
N VAL A 27 11.59 -8.42 -0.63
CA VAL A 27 12.39 -8.67 -1.82
C VAL A 27 13.58 -9.52 -1.40
N ILE A 28 13.62 -10.74 -1.90
CA ILE A 28 14.67 -11.72 -1.61
C ILE A 28 15.42 -12.02 -2.90
N SER A 29 16.69 -11.68 -2.94
CA SER A 29 17.53 -11.86 -4.15
C SER A 29 16.92 -11.21 -5.41
N GLY A 30 16.25 -10.05 -5.25
CA GLY A 30 15.62 -9.30 -6.33
C GLY A 30 14.25 -9.82 -6.78
N LYS A 31 13.70 -10.82 -6.09
CA LYS A 31 12.35 -11.37 -6.33
C LYS A 31 11.39 -10.92 -5.24
N PRO A 32 10.23 -10.38 -5.59
CA PRO A 32 9.22 -9.98 -4.61
C PRO A 32 8.50 -11.21 -4.06
N LYS A 33 8.21 -11.17 -2.77
CA LYS A 33 7.37 -12.14 -2.06
C LYS A 33 6.35 -11.39 -1.24
N LEU A 34 5.06 -11.60 -1.50
CA LEU A 34 4.00 -11.07 -0.67
C LEU A 34 3.97 -11.84 0.65
N ILE A 35 4.08 -11.11 1.76
CA ILE A 35 4.14 -11.69 3.10
C ILE A 35 2.76 -11.66 3.76
N ASP A 36 2.07 -10.53 3.67
CA ASP A 36 0.71 -10.40 4.17
C ASP A 36 0.00 -9.19 3.54
N VAL A 37 -1.31 -9.24 3.54
CA VAL A 37 -2.20 -8.14 3.18
C VAL A 37 -3.31 -8.01 4.20
N SER A 38 -3.86 -6.82 4.34
CA SER A 38 -5.01 -6.57 5.19
C SER A 38 -5.81 -5.38 4.69
N HIS A 39 -7.07 -5.33 5.05
CA HIS A 39 -7.94 -4.17 4.87
C HIS A 39 -8.81 -3.98 6.10
N VAL A 40 -9.39 -2.81 6.24
CA VAL A 40 -10.45 -2.54 7.22
C VAL A 40 -11.55 -1.73 6.53
N LYS A 41 -12.78 -1.95 6.91
CA LYS A 41 -13.93 -1.18 6.42
C LYS A 41 -14.48 -0.30 7.53
N THR A 42 -14.77 0.95 7.19
CA THR A 42 -15.47 1.89 8.08
C THR A 42 -16.84 2.22 7.50
N LYS A 43 -17.80 2.52 8.35
CA LYS A 43 -19.16 2.87 7.92
C LYS A 43 -19.27 4.35 7.57
N SER A 44 -19.80 4.67 6.40
CA SER A 44 -19.98 6.06 5.95
C SER A 44 -20.92 6.90 6.85
N THR A 45 -21.79 6.23 7.61
CA THR A 45 -22.71 6.85 8.56
C THR A 45 -22.05 7.21 9.91
N GLU A 46 -20.83 6.73 10.17
CA GLU A 46 -20.11 7.02 11.40
C GLU A 46 -19.32 8.34 11.27
N PRO A 47 -19.10 9.06 12.37
CA PRO A 47 -18.26 10.26 12.38
C PRO A 47 -16.83 9.93 11.89
N ILE A 48 -16.23 10.87 11.15
CA ILE A 48 -14.84 10.72 10.65
C ILE A 48 -13.86 10.46 11.81
N ALA A 49 -14.06 11.06 12.97
CA ALA A 49 -13.22 10.82 14.15
C ALA A 49 -13.23 9.35 14.58
N LEU A 50 -14.37 8.66 14.53
CA LEU A 50 -14.46 7.24 14.85
C LEU A 50 -13.83 6.37 13.74
N ARG A 51 -14.10 6.71 12.49
CA ARG A 51 -13.55 6.02 11.33
C ARG A 51 -12.01 6.08 11.31
N THR A 52 -11.43 7.24 11.59
CA THR A 52 -9.97 7.40 11.64
C THR A 52 -9.35 6.69 12.84
N LYS A 53 -10.02 6.62 14.00
CA LYS A 53 -9.57 5.77 15.12
C LYS A 53 -9.53 4.30 14.75
N THR A 54 -10.53 3.81 14.03
CA THR A 54 -10.58 2.42 13.54
C THR A 54 -9.41 2.13 12.61
N ILE A 55 -9.15 3.03 11.65
CA ILE A 55 -8.03 2.91 10.71
C ILE A 55 -6.68 2.91 11.45
N GLU A 56 -6.50 3.83 12.40
CA GLU A 56 -5.27 3.94 13.19
C GLU A 56 -5.00 2.66 13.98
N ALA A 57 -6.01 2.13 14.68
CA ALA A 57 -5.88 0.89 15.46
C ALA A 57 -5.55 -0.31 14.58
N TRP A 58 -6.21 -0.45 13.44
CA TRP A 58 -5.93 -1.50 12.47
C TRP A 58 -4.51 -1.40 11.90
N ALA A 59 -4.10 -0.22 11.47
CA ALA A 59 -2.76 0.01 10.94
C ALA A 59 -1.68 -0.25 12.01
N HIS A 60 -1.90 0.21 13.25
CA HIS A 60 -0.99 -0.03 14.37
C HIS A 60 -0.74 -1.52 14.61
N LEU A 61 -1.79 -2.34 14.64
CA LEU A 61 -1.66 -3.79 14.83
C LEU A 61 -0.87 -4.46 13.69
N PHE A 62 -1.12 -4.05 12.46
CA PHE A 62 -0.42 -4.59 11.30
C PHE A 62 1.06 -4.18 11.28
N ILE A 63 1.35 -2.91 11.51
CA ILE A 63 2.72 -2.37 11.57
C ILE A 63 3.51 -3.06 12.69
N ARG A 64 2.93 -3.20 13.87
CA ARG A 64 3.55 -3.89 15.01
C ARG A 64 3.96 -5.32 14.66
N LYS A 65 3.13 -6.02 13.90
CA LYS A 65 3.38 -7.43 13.51
C LYS A 65 4.57 -7.57 12.55
N TYR A 66 4.79 -6.59 11.66
CA TYR A 66 5.71 -6.74 10.53
C TYR A 66 6.93 -5.82 10.54
N ALA A 67 6.94 -4.76 11.34
CA ALA A 67 8.10 -3.87 11.44
C ALA A 67 9.38 -4.64 11.87
N PRO A 68 10.58 -4.20 11.45
CA PRO A 68 10.86 -2.96 10.74
C PRO A 68 10.68 -3.03 9.22
N PHE A 69 10.64 -1.87 8.56
CA PHE A 69 10.55 -1.73 7.10
C PHE A 69 11.72 -0.90 6.57
N ASP A 70 12.24 -1.30 5.40
CA ASP A 70 13.25 -0.52 4.66
C ASP A 70 12.61 0.58 3.81
N LEU A 71 11.34 0.40 3.41
CA LEU A 71 10.54 1.33 2.64
C LEU A 71 9.09 1.34 3.13
N ILE A 72 8.52 2.53 3.20
CA ILE A 72 7.08 2.73 3.39
C ILE A 72 6.58 3.65 2.29
N VAL A 73 5.67 3.16 1.47
CA VAL A 73 5.13 3.86 0.30
C VAL A 73 3.61 3.84 0.31
N ARG A 74 3.01 4.92 -0.18
CA ARG A 74 1.56 5.01 -0.39
C ARG A 74 1.21 5.55 -1.76
N GLU A 75 -0.05 5.38 -2.17
CA GLU A 75 -0.57 6.04 -3.36
C GLU A 75 -0.61 7.56 -3.13
N GLY A 76 -0.06 8.31 -4.09
CA GLY A 76 -0.20 9.76 -4.13
C GLY A 76 -1.61 10.15 -4.56
N PHE A 77 -2.17 11.16 -3.93
CA PHE A 77 -3.52 11.61 -4.20
C PHE A 77 -3.58 13.12 -4.36
N ALA A 78 -4.36 13.58 -5.34
CA ALA A 78 -4.74 14.97 -5.49
C ALA A 78 -6.15 15.06 -6.09
N SER A 79 -6.99 15.92 -5.55
CA SER A 79 -8.31 16.23 -6.07
C SER A 79 -8.58 17.73 -6.05
N LYS A 80 -9.37 18.19 -7.00
CA LYS A 80 -9.90 19.57 -7.02
C LYS A 80 -11.10 19.75 -6.10
N ILE A 81 -11.64 18.67 -5.53
CA ILE A 81 -12.80 18.67 -4.65
C ILE A 81 -12.33 18.70 -3.20
N PRO A 82 -12.54 19.80 -2.44
CA PRO A 82 -12.01 19.94 -1.07
C PRO A 82 -12.49 18.85 -0.10
N HIS A 83 -13.75 18.45 -0.18
CA HIS A 83 -14.28 17.38 0.68
C HIS A 83 -13.57 16.04 0.45
N THR A 84 -13.27 15.69 -0.80
CA THR A 84 -12.53 14.47 -1.14
C THR A 84 -11.11 14.53 -0.57
N ASN A 85 -10.44 15.66 -0.66
CA ASN A 85 -9.12 15.85 -0.05
C ASN A 85 -9.18 15.68 1.48
N TYR A 86 -10.19 16.27 2.13
CA TYR A 86 -10.36 16.16 3.58
C TYR A 86 -10.50 14.70 4.03
N THR A 87 -11.34 13.91 3.37
CA THR A 87 -11.56 12.50 3.73
C THR A 87 -10.31 11.66 3.53
N VAL A 88 -9.62 11.83 2.41
CA VAL A 88 -8.37 11.09 2.12
C VAL A 88 -7.26 11.48 3.09
N PHE A 89 -7.04 12.78 3.33
CA PHE A 89 -6.00 13.24 4.24
C PHE A 89 -6.29 12.89 5.70
N SER A 90 -7.56 12.80 6.10
CA SER A 90 -7.94 12.27 7.42
C SER A 90 -7.51 10.81 7.59
N ALA A 91 -7.72 9.98 6.56
CA ALA A 91 -7.27 8.60 6.55
C ALA A 91 -5.74 8.50 6.51
N TRP A 92 -5.06 9.34 5.73
CA TRP A 92 -3.59 9.41 5.73
C TRP A 92 -3.05 9.73 7.11
N ASN A 93 -3.63 10.72 7.78
CA ASN A 93 -3.21 11.11 9.12
C ASN A 93 -3.39 9.98 10.14
N ALA A 94 -4.46 9.19 10.02
CA ALA A 94 -4.68 8.03 10.88
C ALA A 94 -3.55 6.98 10.75
N VAL A 95 -3.16 6.66 9.52
CA VAL A 95 -2.04 5.74 9.25
C VAL A 95 -0.71 6.35 9.68
N ASP A 96 -0.51 7.64 9.42
CA ASP A 96 0.72 8.36 9.83
C ASP A 96 0.89 8.35 11.35
N ARG A 97 -0.18 8.49 12.13
CA ARG A 97 -0.14 8.36 13.60
C ARG A 97 0.26 6.96 14.03
N ALA A 98 -0.30 5.93 13.40
CA ALA A 98 0.07 4.55 13.69
C ALA A 98 1.55 4.27 13.40
N LEU A 99 2.08 4.79 12.28
CA LEU A 99 3.50 4.70 11.94
C LEU A 99 4.37 5.45 12.95
N ASN A 100 3.94 6.63 13.36
CA ASN A 100 4.68 7.47 14.32
C ASN A 100 4.86 6.80 15.69
N ASP A 101 3.92 5.96 16.12
CA ASP A 101 4.05 5.17 17.36
C ASP A 101 5.29 4.25 17.37
N PHE A 102 5.79 3.90 16.18
CA PHE A 102 7.00 3.08 15.99
C PHE A 102 8.22 3.89 15.50
N GLY A 103 8.13 5.22 15.51
CA GLY A 103 9.18 6.09 14.97
C GLY A 103 9.31 6.01 13.45
N LEU A 104 8.27 5.57 12.74
CA LEU A 104 8.24 5.38 11.30
C LEU A 104 7.44 6.50 10.61
N LYS A 105 7.73 6.69 9.32
CA LYS A 105 6.99 7.61 8.46
C LYS A 105 6.95 7.10 7.02
N VAL A 106 5.96 7.54 6.25
CA VAL A 106 5.94 7.31 4.81
C VAL A 106 7.18 7.95 4.17
N GLY A 107 7.91 7.17 3.38
CA GLY A 107 9.14 7.61 2.73
C GLY A 107 8.91 8.21 1.34
N ASP A 108 7.94 7.70 0.59
CA ASP A 108 7.65 8.14 -0.77
C ASP A 108 6.20 7.82 -1.17
N SER A 109 5.79 8.29 -2.35
CA SER A 109 4.48 8.02 -2.93
C SER A 109 4.59 7.75 -4.43
N ILE A 110 3.57 7.06 -4.98
CA ILE A 110 3.44 6.81 -6.41
C ILE A 110 2.00 7.10 -6.85
N GLY A 111 1.83 7.76 -7.97
CA GLY A 111 0.49 8.10 -8.47
C GLY A 111 -0.23 6.89 -9.07
N GLN A 112 -1.57 6.88 -9.00
CA GLN A 112 -2.41 5.77 -9.49
C GLN A 112 -2.14 5.40 -10.96
N ALA A 113 -2.03 6.39 -11.84
CA ALA A 113 -1.74 6.14 -13.25
C ALA A 113 -0.37 5.48 -13.45
N SER A 114 0.62 5.85 -12.63
CA SER A 114 1.95 5.26 -12.66
C SER A 114 1.94 3.81 -12.16
N VAL A 115 1.15 3.49 -11.13
CA VAL A 115 0.94 2.12 -10.64
C VAL A 115 0.42 1.24 -11.79
N LYS A 116 -0.65 1.65 -12.43
CA LYS A 116 -1.26 0.90 -13.55
C LYS A 116 -0.31 0.77 -14.74
N LYS A 117 0.40 1.84 -15.08
CA LYS A 117 1.37 1.84 -16.19
C LYS A 117 2.53 0.87 -15.93
N LYS A 118 3.05 0.84 -14.72
CA LYS A 118 4.18 -0.06 -14.35
C LYS A 118 3.77 -1.52 -14.34
N LEU A 119 2.58 -1.84 -13.79
CA LEU A 119 2.11 -3.22 -13.69
C LEU A 119 1.52 -3.76 -15.01
N LEU A 120 0.88 -2.93 -15.79
CA LEU A 120 0.02 -3.35 -16.90
C LEU A 120 0.41 -2.73 -18.26
N GLY A 121 1.40 -1.84 -18.28
CA GLY A 121 1.80 -1.11 -19.48
C GLY A 121 0.81 -0.02 -19.94
N LYS A 122 -0.28 0.23 -19.20
CA LYS A 122 -1.31 1.22 -19.53
C LYS A 122 -1.80 1.93 -18.27
N GLY A 123 -2.07 3.24 -18.39
CA GLY A 123 -2.49 4.06 -17.24
C GLY A 123 -3.96 3.90 -16.82
N ARG A 124 -4.78 3.22 -17.63
CA ARG A 124 -6.19 2.91 -17.32
C ARG A 124 -6.35 1.40 -17.29
N ALA A 125 -6.94 0.88 -16.22
CA ALA A 125 -7.21 -0.54 -16.06
C ALA A 125 -8.34 -0.73 -15.07
N GLU A 126 -9.10 -1.80 -15.27
CA GLU A 126 -10.14 -2.25 -14.33
C GLU A 126 -9.49 -2.96 -13.13
N LYS A 127 -10.26 -3.12 -12.05
CA LYS A 127 -9.76 -3.73 -10.80
C LYS A 127 -9.24 -5.14 -11.00
N GLU A 128 -9.94 -5.94 -11.80
CA GLU A 128 -9.57 -7.31 -12.13
C GLU A 128 -8.23 -7.39 -12.88
N GLU A 129 -7.96 -6.41 -13.73
CA GLU A 129 -6.68 -6.30 -14.45
C GLU A 129 -5.54 -5.97 -13.49
N VAL A 130 -5.78 -5.13 -12.46
CA VAL A 130 -4.79 -4.79 -11.44
C VAL A 130 -4.41 -6.03 -10.64
N GLU A 131 -5.39 -6.80 -10.17
CA GLU A 131 -5.13 -8.06 -9.46
C GLU A 131 -4.36 -9.06 -10.33
N ALA A 132 -4.74 -9.21 -11.60
CA ALA A 132 -4.02 -10.08 -12.54
C ALA A 132 -2.57 -9.61 -12.74
N GLY A 133 -2.34 -8.30 -12.79
CA GLY A 133 -1.00 -7.70 -12.84
C GLY A 133 -0.16 -8.02 -11.61
N VAL A 134 -0.75 -7.92 -10.42
CA VAL A 134 -0.11 -8.30 -9.15
C VAL A 134 0.31 -9.77 -9.14
N ARG A 135 -0.57 -10.65 -9.57
CA ARG A 135 -0.33 -12.11 -9.62
C ARG A 135 0.76 -12.55 -10.59
N ARG A 136 1.20 -11.67 -11.49
CA ARG A 136 2.38 -11.93 -12.33
C ARG A 136 3.70 -11.87 -11.56
N TYR A 137 3.72 -11.17 -10.42
CA TYR A 137 4.93 -10.92 -9.63
C TYR A 137 4.97 -11.71 -8.33
N VAL A 138 3.81 -11.97 -7.73
CA VAL A 138 3.70 -12.64 -6.44
C VAL A 138 2.66 -13.74 -6.45
N GLU A 139 2.93 -14.82 -5.73
CA GLU A 139 1.97 -15.85 -5.43
C GLU A 139 1.18 -15.46 -4.19
N TRP A 140 -0.14 -15.56 -4.27
CA TRP A 140 -1.05 -15.31 -3.15
C TRP A 140 -2.32 -16.14 -3.31
N GLY A 141 -2.88 -16.64 -2.21
CA GLY A 141 -4.09 -17.44 -2.25
C GLY A 141 -5.30 -16.62 -2.74
N GLU A 142 -5.86 -15.81 -1.87
CA GLU A 142 -7.04 -15.00 -2.17
C GLU A 142 -6.88 -13.59 -1.59
N PHE A 143 -7.17 -12.57 -2.42
CA PHE A 143 -7.41 -11.20 -1.95
C PHE A 143 -8.89 -11.10 -1.56
N LYS A 144 -9.16 -10.79 -0.30
CA LYS A 144 -10.53 -10.67 0.21
C LYS A 144 -11.26 -9.46 -0.36
N THR A 145 -10.51 -8.42 -0.72
CA THR A 145 -11.02 -7.21 -1.35
C THR A 145 -10.04 -6.68 -2.37
N SER A 146 -10.52 -5.81 -3.29
CA SER A 146 -9.62 -5.12 -4.22
C SER A 146 -8.65 -4.17 -3.51
N ASP A 147 -8.98 -3.69 -2.30
CA ASP A 147 -8.11 -2.80 -1.54
C ASP A 147 -6.81 -3.51 -1.11
N GLU A 148 -6.87 -4.82 -0.86
CA GLU A 148 -5.69 -5.64 -0.57
C GLU A 148 -4.79 -5.79 -1.81
N SER A 149 -5.35 -6.10 -2.97
CA SER A 149 -4.59 -6.19 -4.22
C SER A 149 -4.08 -4.83 -4.68
N ASP A 150 -4.83 -3.75 -4.49
CA ASP A 150 -4.41 -2.40 -4.81
C ASP A 150 -3.23 -1.95 -3.93
N ALA A 151 -3.25 -2.25 -2.63
CA ALA A 151 -2.12 -2.00 -1.74
C ALA A 151 -0.86 -2.77 -2.20
N CYS A 152 -1.00 -4.04 -2.59
CA CYS A 152 0.10 -4.83 -3.14
C CYS A 152 0.61 -4.22 -4.47
N ALA A 153 -0.30 -3.78 -5.34
CA ALA A 153 0.02 -3.14 -6.62
C ALA A 153 0.88 -1.88 -6.45
N ILE A 154 0.56 -1.04 -5.46
CA ILE A 154 1.34 0.16 -5.12
C ILE A 154 2.78 -0.21 -4.79
N GLY A 155 2.98 -1.19 -3.93
CA GLY A 155 4.30 -1.65 -3.53
C GLY A 155 5.11 -2.23 -4.70
N LEU A 156 4.51 -3.12 -5.49
CA LEU A 156 5.16 -3.73 -6.65
C LEU A 156 5.53 -2.70 -7.72
N ALA A 157 4.62 -1.79 -8.04
CA ALA A 157 4.86 -0.74 -9.02
C ALA A 157 6.00 0.19 -8.59
N TYR A 158 6.06 0.55 -7.31
CA TYR A 158 7.16 1.35 -6.78
C TYR A 158 8.50 0.61 -6.86
N LEU A 159 8.53 -0.65 -6.47
CA LEU A 159 9.74 -1.48 -6.53
C LEU A 159 10.23 -1.68 -7.97
N LEU A 160 9.32 -1.82 -8.93
CA LEU A 160 9.64 -1.84 -10.38
C LEU A 160 10.20 -0.50 -10.85
N ASP A 161 9.56 0.61 -10.48
CA ASP A 161 9.98 1.95 -10.86
C ASP A 161 11.39 2.30 -10.38
N LYS A 162 11.74 1.84 -9.19
CA LYS A 162 13.07 2.03 -8.60
C LYS A 162 14.10 0.96 -9.00
N GLY A 163 13.73 -0.02 -9.82
CA GLY A 163 14.62 -1.08 -10.26
C GLY A 163 15.05 -2.03 -9.14
N VAL A 164 14.29 -2.09 -8.04
CA VAL A 164 14.53 -3.02 -6.92
C VAL A 164 14.18 -4.45 -7.32
N ILE A 165 13.10 -4.58 -8.07
CA ILE A 165 12.68 -5.81 -8.74
C ILE A 165 12.66 -5.59 -10.26
N LYS A 166 12.68 -6.68 -11.04
CA LYS A 166 12.64 -6.65 -12.50
C LYS A 166 11.32 -7.22 -13.02
N GLU A 167 10.95 -6.78 -14.22
CA GLU A 167 9.84 -7.37 -14.99
C GLU A 167 10.08 -8.85 -15.30
#